data_4e602a8400f41cf0569af4fd13bf1089
#
_entry.id   4e602a8400f41cf0569af4fd13bf1089
#
_cell.length_a   1.000
_cell.length_b   1.000
_cell.length_c   1.000
_cell.angle_alpha   90.00
_cell.angle_beta   90.00
_cell.angle_gamma   90.00
#
_symmetry.space_group_name_H-M   'P 1'
#
loop_
_entity.id
_entity.type
_entity.pdbx_description
1 polymer ?
#
loop_
_entity_poly.entity_id
_entity_poly.type
_entity_poly.pdbx_seq_one_letter_code
_entity_poly.pdbx_strand_id
1 'polypeptide(L)'
;MKPSKETDKSRMLKALSITNDCPAAKKCGGCSFAGKTYFEQSVAKERRVRKLLAPYCEVIPIHHCEQPLYYRNKVHSAFKRLRNGHIICGPYETGSHRIVETDSCLIENKTASAIIRDCAKIAEKLGIIIYNEVQGVGSLRRVLVRTADATGEVMVVLIIGNDIFRKKKAFTDELLKLHPEITTLLINVNKRHDSMILGSDEVKRVKGDGYITDIILGKKFRISADSFMQSNHEQAQILYSETIRLAEFDGNEVCIDTYCGTGSTTLSFADYVGKITGVEIKEAAYRDAIKNKQINKIENAEFVCGDATQYMENLSRTDAKIDCVILDPTRAGTTEKFIKACGKLAPSKIVYISCCPETLARDLKDFVKQGYEAKIARPVDMFPWTDSVETIVVLSKGIDMSAGKVRVEFSVENMDLSAAHGNVSYDKIKERVKKKSGLNVSSLNIAQVKRKYGIIERENYNLPKSDKYGQPKCTPQKEKAILDALIYFGMNPQVG
;
A
#
# COMPACT_ATOMS: atom_id res chain seq x y z
N MET A 1 15.76 18.05 28.49
CA MET A 1 14.35 18.16 28.12
C MET A 1 13.91 16.83 27.54
N LYS A 2 12.97 16.12 28.20
CA LYS A 2 12.37 14.90 27.62
C LYS A 2 11.49 15.32 26.44
N PRO A 3 11.58 14.67 25.26
CA PRO A 3 10.69 14.98 24.15
C PRO A 3 9.25 14.71 24.60
N SER A 4 8.37 15.70 24.40
CA SER A 4 6.93 15.55 24.64
C SER A 4 6.43 14.39 23.77
N LYS A 5 5.76 13.41 24.38
CA LYS A 5 5.09 12.33 23.63
C LYS A 5 3.98 12.96 22.79
N GLU A 6 4.27 13.21 21.53
CA GLU A 6 3.27 13.57 20.54
C GLU A 6 2.27 12.39 20.47
N THR A 7 0.99 12.64 20.66
CA THR A 7 -0.02 11.57 20.62
C THR A 7 -0.20 11.12 19.15
N ASP A 8 -0.49 9.83 18.90
CA ASP A 8 -0.74 9.28 17.55
C ASP A 8 -1.78 10.11 16.77
N LYS A 9 -2.75 10.65 17.47
CA LYS A 9 -3.76 11.56 16.90
C LYS A 9 -3.16 12.87 16.40
N SER A 10 -2.19 13.43 17.11
CA SER A 10 -1.49 14.66 16.69
C SER A 10 -0.64 14.43 15.43
N ARG A 11 0.04 13.28 15.34
CA ARG A 11 0.82 12.88 14.16
C ARG A 11 -0.08 12.70 12.95
N MET A 12 -1.20 12.01 13.10
CA MET A 12 -2.15 11.81 12.00
C MET A 12 -2.73 13.13 11.49
N LEU A 13 -3.14 14.04 12.36
CA LEU A 13 -3.64 15.37 11.95
C LEU A 13 -2.58 16.17 11.20
N LYS A 14 -1.32 16.07 11.61
CA LYS A 14 -0.21 16.69 10.92
C LYS A 14 0.01 16.05 9.54
N ALA A 15 -0.01 14.73 9.46
CA ALA A 15 0.10 14.02 8.18
C ALA A 15 -0.99 14.45 7.18
N LEU A 16 -2.25 14.53 7.62
CA LEU A 16 -3.39 14.91 6.78
C LEU A 16 -3.28 16.32 6.18
N SER A 17 -2.52 17.23 6.80
CA SER A 17 -2.31 18.60 6.30
C SER A 17 -1.13 18.74 5.33
N ILE A 18 -0.34 17.69 5.12
CA ILE A 18 0.81 17.71 4.21
C ILE A 18 0.32 17.85 2.77
N THR A 19 1.01 18.67 1.97
CA THR A 19 0.85 18.78 0.51
C THR A 19 2.02 18.14 -0.22
N ASN A 20 1.78 17.65 -1.42
CA ASN A 20 2.83 17.20 -2.32
C ASN A 20 3.07 18.26 -3.40
N ASP A 21 3.92 19.22 -3.09
CA ASP A 21 4.27 20.32 -4.00
C ASP A 21 5.49 19.98 -4.87
N CYS A 22 5.54 18.76 -5.41
CA CYS A 22 6.63 18.30 -6.26
C CYS A 22 6.70 19.12 -7.56
N PRO A 23 7.80 19.83 -7.85
CA PRO A 23 7.93 20.66 -9.05
C PRO A 23 7.95 19.85 -10.35
N ALA A 24 8.33 18.56 -10.27
CA ALA A 24 8.38 17.64 -11.41
C ALA A 24 7.04 16.96 -11.70
N ALA A 25 6.02 17.10 -10.85
CA ALA A 25 4.78 16.31 -10.89
C ALA A 25 4.08 16.33 -12.25
N LYS A 26 3.99 17.52 -12.90
CA LYS A 26 3.34 17.69 -14.21
C LYS A 26 4.04 16.92 -15.34
N LYS A 27 5.36 16.72 -15.25
CA LYS A 27 6.15 16.00 -16.27
C LYS A 27 6.27 14.53 -15.93
N CYS A 28 6.57 14.22 -14.66
CA CYS A 28 6.77 12.86 -14.18
C CYS A 28 5.48 12.02 -14.26
N GLY A 29 4.33 12.59 -13.87
CA GLY A 29 3.04 11.88 -13.86
C GLY A 29 2.94 10.74 -12.83
N GLY A 30 3.94 10.57 -11.97
CA GLY A 30 3.96 9.49 -10.96
C GLY A 30 3.03 9.74 -9.76
N CYS A 31 2.62 10.99 -9.54
CA CYS A 31 1.77 11.41 -8.43
C CYS A 31 0.48 12.05 -8.94
N SER A 32 -0.59 11.27 -9.03
CA SER A 32 -1.91 11.71 -9.53
C SER A 32 -2.56 12.79 -8.65
N PHE A 33 -2.15 12.86 -7.38
CA PHE A 33 -2.66 13.83 -6.40
C PHE A 33 -1.63 14.90 -6.01
N ALA A 34 -0.64 15.18 -6.85
CA ALA A 34 0.28 16.30 -6.62
C ALA A 34 -0.49 17.63 -6.54
N GLY A 35 -0.09 18.51 -5.61
CA GLY A 35 -0.76 19.79 -5.34
C GLY A 35 -2.04 19.67 -4.51
N LYS A 36 -2.42 18.48 -4.06
CA LYS A 36 -3.51 18.26 -3.10
C LYS A 36 -2.95 18.09 -1.69
N THR A 37 -3.82 18.23 -0.68
CA THR A 37 -3.48 17.79 0.67
C THR A 37 -3.58 16.27 0.79
N TYR A 38 -2.88 15.69 1.75
CA TYR A 38 -2.98 14.25 2.01
C TYR A 38 -4.40 13.84 2.39
N PHE A 39 -5.14 14.71 3.08
CA PHE A 39 -6.55 14.50 3.38
C PHE A 39 -7.41 14.41 2.11
N GLU A 40 -7.29 15.37 1.20
CA GLU A 40 -8.08 15.39 -0.06
C GLU A 40 -7.88 14.12 -0.90
N GLN A 41 -6.62 13.66 -1.03
CA GLN A 41 -6.35 12.44 -1.78
C GLN A 41 -6.91 11.18 -1.08
N SER A 42 -6.84 11.12 0.26
CA SER A 42 -7.38 10.00 1.04
C SER A 42 -8.90 9.89 0.88
N VAL A 43 -9.59 11.04 0.96
CA VAL A 43 -11.05 11.11 0.71
C VAL A 43 -11.40 10.68 -0.70
N ALA A 44 -10.63 11.09 -1.70
CA ALA A 44 -10.87 10.69 -3.10
C ALA A 44 -10.72 9.17 -3.28
N LYS A 45 -9.68 8.55 -2.69
CA LYS A 45 -9.48 7.10 -2.71
C LYS A 45 -10.61 6.35 -2.00
N GLU A 46 -10.96 6.76 -0.80
CA GLU A 46 -12.08 6.15 -0.05
C GLU A 46 -13.39 6.22 -0.82
N ARG A 47 -13.71 7.38 -1.40
CA ARG A 47 -14.92 7.58 -2.22
C ARG A 47 -14.94 6.63 -3.42
N ARG A 48 -13.80 6.45 -4.11
CA ARG A 48 -13.67 5.51 -5.23
C ARG A 48 -13.97 4.08 -4.79
N VAL A 49 -13.37 3.63 -3.68
CA VAL A 49 -13.60 2.28 -3.14
C VAL A 49 -15.06 2.11 -2.72
N ARG A 50 -15.64 3.08 -1.99
CA ARG A 50 -17.06 3.06 -1.60
C ARG A 50 -17.98 2.94 -2.80
N LYS A 51 -17.76 3.73 -3.85
CA LYS A 51 -18.58 3.69 -5.07
C LYS A 51 -18.58 2.32 -5.73
N LEU A 52 -17.43 1.65 -5.75
CA LEU A 52 -17.27 0.35 -6.41
C LEU A 52 -17.80 -0.81 -5.55
N LEU A 53 -17.62 -0.75 -4.23
CA LEU A 53 -17.91 -1.87 -3.34
C LEU A 53 -19.25 -1.76 -2.60
N ALA A 54 -19.94 -0.61 -2.63
CA ALA A 54 -21.25 -0.41 -1.99
C ALA A 54 -22.30 -1.48 -2.33
N PRO A 55 -22.33 -2.08 -3.55
CA PRO A 55 -23.27 -3.17 -3.83
C PRO A 55 -22.97 -4.48 -3.09
N TYR A 56 -21.77 -4.64 -2.52
CA TYR A 56 -21.30 -5.90 -1.95
C TYR A 56 -21.12 -5.87 -0.44
N CYS A 57 -20.63 -4.74 0.13
CA CYS A 57 -20.32 -4.67 1.54
C CYS A 57 -20.25 -3.22 2.05
N GLU A 58 -20.22 -3.09 3.36
CA GLU A 58 -19.85 -1.83 4.01
C GLU A 58 -18.36 -1.55 3.79
N VAL A 59 -18.04 -0.28 3.46
CA VAL A 59 -16.66 0.19 3.37
C VAL A 59 -16.39 1.09 4.58
N ILE A 60 -15.55 0.61 5.49
CA ILE A 60 -15.11 1.38 6.64
C ILE A 60 -14.05 2.43 6.23
N PRO A 61 -13.79 3.47 7.05
CA PRO A 61 -12.87 4.54 6.69
C PRO A 61 -11.48 4.03 6.29
N ILE A 62 -10.85 4.71 5.33
CA ILE A 62 -9.50 4.38 4.86
C ILE A 62 -8.48 4.46 6.00
N HIS A 63 -7.55 3.50 6.04
CA HIS A 63 -6.39 3.58 6.93
C HIS A 63 -5.34 4.51 6.31
N HIS A 64 -5.07 5.61 6.99
CA HIS A 64 -4.12 6.62 6.54
C HIS A 64 -2.67 6.22 6.82
N CYS A 65 -1.75 6.76 6.02
CA CYS A 65 -0.31 6.68 6.27
C CYS A 65 0.13 7.84 7.18
N GLU A 66 0.84 7.55 8.27
CA GLU A 66 1.35 8.60 9.16
C GLU A 66 2.52 9.38 8.53
N GLN A 67 3.28 8.73 7.66
CA GLN A 67 4.44 9.29 6.95
C GLN A 67 4.22 9.27 5.44
N PRO A 68 3.36 10.14 4.88
CA PRO A 68 3.00 10.07 3.46
C PRO A 68 4.10 10.53 2.51
N LEU A 69 5.25 10.97 3.01
CA LEU A 69 6.41 11.37 2.22
C LEU A 69 7.58 10.40 2.45
N TYR A 70 8.40 10.22 1.40
CA TYR A 70 9.66 9.45 1.43
C TYR A 70 9.51 7.97 1.84
N TYR A 71 8.31 7.42 1.69
CA TYR A 71 7.96 6.06 2.11
C TYR A 71 8.45 4.95 1.18
N ARG A 72 8.70 5.27 -0.11
CA ARG A 72 9.01 4.26 -1.12
C ARG A 72 10.42 3.71 -0.96
N ASN A 73 10.51 2.49 -0.46
CA ASN A 73 11.76 1.78 -0.16
C ASN A 73 12.37 1.04 -1.36
N LYS A 74 11.68 0.94 -2.49
CA LYS A 74 12.16 0.38 -3.75
C LYS A 74 12.12 1.47 -4.83
N VAL A 75 13.28 1.97 -5.19
CA VAL A 75 13.46 3.10 -6.11
C VAL A 75 14.35 2.68 -7.27
N HIS A 76 14.00 3.06 -8.48
CA HIS A 76 14.87 2.87 -9.64
C HIS A 76 14.82 4.07 -10.56
N SER A 77 15.95 4.36 -11.20
CA SER A 77 16.05 5.46 -12.17
C SER A 77 16.84 5.04 -13.40
N ALA A 78 16.45 5.60 -14.54
CA ALA A 78 17.22 5.56 -15.76
C ALA A 78 18.17 6.76 -15.84
N PHE A 79 19.17 6.68 -16.71
CA PHE A 79 20.20 7.70 -16.91
C PHE A 79 20.24 8.17 -18.35
N LYS A 80 20.60 9.44 -18.56
CA LYS A 80 20.82 10.00 -19.88
C LYS A 80 21.95 11.04 -19.83
N ARG A 81 22.89 10.95 -20.78
CA ARG A 81 23.89 11.98 -21.01
C ARG A 81 23.32 13.06 -21.93
N LEU A 82 23.34 14.30 -21.49
CA LEU A 82 22.96 15.46 -22.27
C LEU A 82 24.10 15.89 -23.22
N ARG A 83 23.79 16.77 -24.17
CA ARG A 83 24.79 17.29 -25.16
C ARG A 83 25.96 18.04 -24.51
N ASN A 84 25.72 18.70 -23.37
CA ASN A 84 26.74 19.39 -22.58
C ASN A 84 27.61 18.45 -21.73
N GLY A 85 27.39 17.14 -21.81
CA GLY A 85 28.13 16.13 -21.05
C GLY A 85 27.55 15.78 -19.70
N HIS A 86 26.58 16.56 -19.18
CA HIS A 86 25.92 16.31 -17.92
C HIS A 86 25.06 15.04 -17.97
N ILE A 87 25.04 14.26 -16.86
CA ILE A 87 24.22 13.05 -16.74
C ILE A 87 23.06 13.30 -15.81
N ILE A 88 21.86 13.26 -16.36
CA ILE A 88 20.60 13.33 -15.62
C ILE A 88 20.12 11.93 -15.26
N CYS A 89 19.39 11.81 -14.14
CA CYS A 89 18.72 10.59 -13.71
C CYS A 89 17.31 10.88 -13.20
N GLY A 90 16.42 9.92 -13.30
CA GLY A 90 15.05 10.04 -12.82
C GLY A 90 14.10 9.05 -13.48
N PRO A 91 12.80 9.17 -13.19
CA PRO A 91 11.74 8.40 -13.84
C PRO A 91 11.56 8.84 -15.29
N TYR A 92 10.91 8.00 -16.08
CA TYR A 92 10.40 8.41 -17.38
C TYR A 92 9.16 9.29 -17.25
N GLU A 93 9.05 10.30 -18.11
CA GLU A 93 7.83 11.06 -18.32
C GLU A 93 6.72 10.12 -18.80
N THR A 94 5.52 10.31 -18.27
CA THR A 94 4.36 9.46 -18.62
C THR A 94 4.16 9.37 -20.14
N GLY A 95 4.04 8.16 -20.64
CA GLY A 95 3.85 7.88 -22.07
C GLY A 95 5.07 8.14 -22.94
N SER A 96 6.26 8.33 -22.38
CA SER A 96 7.48 8.57 -23.14
C SER A 96 8.72 7.90 -22.53
N HIS A 97 9.85 7.91 -23.26
CA HIS A 97 11.16 7.51 -22.74
C HIS A 97 12.04 8.72 -22.36
N ARG A 98 11.45 9.90 -22.19
CA ARG A 98 12.18 11.08 -21.72
C ARG A 98 12.35 10.99 -20.21
N ILE A 99 13.58 11.17 -19.74
CA ILE A 99 13.89 11.20 -18.32
C ILE A 99 13.51 12.56 -17.77
N VAL A 100 12.76 12.53 -16.67
CA VAL A 100 12.44 13.71 -15.87
C VAL A 100 13.47 13.80 -14.76
N GLU A 101 14.37 14.76 -14.87
CA GLU A 101 15.35 15.03 -13.84
C GLU A 101 14.65 15.49 -12.56
N THR A 102 14.99 14.85 -11.45
CA THR A 102 14.45 15.18 -10.13
C THR A 102 15.57 15.23 -9.10
N ASP A 103 15.76 16.39 -8.50
CA ASP A 103 16.73 16.54 -7.40
C ASP A 103 16.27 15.85 -6.12
N SER A 104 14.96 15.81 -5.90
CA SER A 104 14.33 15.09 -4.79
C SER A 104 12.90 14.69 -5.14
N CYS A 105 12.64 13.40 -5.17
CA CYS A 105 11.29 12.88 -5.25
C CYS A 105 10.68 12.84 -3.85
N LEU A 106 9.48 13.39 -3.68
CA LEU A 106 8.83 13.49 -2.37
C LEU A 106 8.26 12.14 -1.86
N ILE A 107 8.18 11.13 -2.71
CA ILE A 107 7.72 9.80 -2.29
C ILE A 107 8.84 8.77 -2.15
N GLU A 108 9.99 8.98 -2.80
CA GLU A 108 11.13 8.07 -2.73
C GLU A 108 11.91 8.22 -1.43
N ASN A 109 12.41 7.10 -0.89
CA ASN A 109 13.32 7.10 0.24
C ASN A 109 14.52 8.02 -0.05
N LYS A 110 14.85 8.89 0.89
CA LYS A 110 15.90 9.93 0.72
C LYS A 110 17.27 9.34 0.44
N THR A 111 17.64 8.26 1.13
CA THR A 111 18.91 7.55 0.92
C THR A 111 18.97 6.96 -0.47
N ALA A 112 17.89 6.30 -0.91
CA ALA A 112 17.83 5.74 -2.25
C ALA A 112 17.99 6.80 -3.35
N SER A 113 17.28 7.93 -3.23
CA SER A 113 17.41 9.05 -4.18
C SER A 113 18.81 9.67 -4.15
N ALA A 114 19.46 9.79 -2.99
CA ALA A 114 20.84 10.29 -2.86
C ALA A 114 21.85 9.37 -3.59
N ILE A 115 21.77 8.07 -3.35
CA ILE A 115 22.61 7.06 -3.99
C ILE A 115 22.47 7.14 -5.52
N ILE A 116 21.24 7.24 -6.04
CA ILE A 116 20.99 7.32 -7.50
C ILE A 116 21.62 8.58 -8.10
N ARG A 117 21.46 9.74 -7.47
CA ARG A 117 22.08 10.98 -7.93
C ARG A 117 23.61 10.91 -7.92
N ASP A 118 24.18 10.33 -6.87
CA ASP A 118 25.62 10.19 -6.80
C ASP A 118 26.17 9.17 -7.80
N CYS A 119 25.40 8.13 -8.16
CA CYS A 119 25.71 7.29 -9.31
C CYS A 119 25.83 8.10 -10.62
N ALA A 120 24.94 9.10 -10.85
CA ALA A 120 25.03 9.98 -12.01
C ALA A 120 26.30 10.82 -12.00
N LYS A 121 26.65 11.44 -10.85
CA LYS A 121 27.87 12.25 -10.69
C LYS A 121 29.14 11.41 -10.87
N ILE A 122 29.19 10.22 -10.28
CA ILE A 122 30.32 9.29 -10.44
C ILE A 122 30.46 8.87 -11.91
N ALA A 123 29.34 8.56 -12.58
CA ALA A 123 29.34 8.20 -14.00
C ALA A 123 29.85 9.35 -14.87
N GLU A 124 29.47 10.59 -14.56
CA GLU A 124 29.95 11.78 -15.24
C GLU A 124 31.46 11.98 -15.02
N LYS A 125 31.93 12.00 -13.77
CA LYS A 125 33.34 12.14 -13.39
C LYS A 125 34.24 11.08 -14.02
N LEU A 126 33.79 9.84 -14.06
CA LEU A 126 34.55 8.72 -14.62
C LEU A 126 34.40 8.58 -16.15
N GLY A 127 33.53 9.36 -16.78
CA GLY A 127 33.25 9.25 -18.21
C GLY A 127 32.58 7.92 -18.60
N ILE A 128 31.71 7.36 -17.71
CA ILE A 128 30.98 6.12 -18.02
C ILE A 128 30.03 6.37 -19.17
N ILE A 129 30.00 5.47 -20.14
CA ILE A 129 29.06 5.56 -21.26
C ILE A 129 27.68 5.11 -20.78
N ILE A 130 26.72 6.03 -20.77
CA ILE A 130 25.33 5.74 -20.44
C ILE A 130 24.69 4.96 -21.59
N TYR A 131 23.89 3.94 -21.23
CA TYR A 131 23.23 3.08 -22.21
C TYR A 131 22.19 3.87 -23.02
N ASN A 132 22.26 3.74 -24.33
CA ASN A 132 21.29 4.30 -25.26
C ASN A 132 20.29 3.20 -25.65
N GLU A 133 19.04 3.34 -25.23
CA GLU A 133 17.97 2.36 -25.48
C GLU A 133 17.68 2.16 -27.00
N VAL A 134 17.91 3.19 -27.82
CA VAL A 134 17.65 3.13 -29.28
C VAL A 134 18.80 2.41 -30.02
N GLN A 135 20.03 2.72 -29.63
CA GLN A 135 21.24 2.19 -30.32
C GLN A 135 21.70 0.86 -29.72
N GLY A 136 21.26 0.49 -28.54
CA GLY A 136 21.68 -0.71 -27.82
C GLY A 136 23.12 -0.67 -27.32
N VAL A 137 23.73 0.52 -27.21
CA VAL A 137 25.14 0.70 -26.84
C VAL A 137 25.29 1.52 -25.56
N GLY A 138 26.38 1.28 -24.83
CA GLY A 138 26.66 1.91 -23.54
C GLY A 138 26.68 0.90 -22.41
N SER A 139 27.01 1.35 -21.21
CA SER A 139 27.16 0.47 -20.03
C SER A 139 26.05 0.69 -19.02
N LEU A 140 26.06 1.79 -18.28
CA LEU A 140 25.09 2.04 -17.21
C LEU A 140 23.72 2.37 -17.78
N ARG A 141 22.74 1.52 -17.50
CA ARG A 141 21.37 1.64 -18.00
C ARG A 141 20.42 2.18 -16.95
N ARG A 142 20.41 1.55 -15.77
CA ARG A 142 19.57 1.92 -14.63
C ARG A 142 20.28 1.64 -13.32
N VAL A 143 19.79 2.22 -12.25
CA VAL A 143 20.14 1.85 -10.87
C VAL A 143 18.85 1.54 -10.13
N LEU A 144 18.82 0.41 -9.44
CA LEU A 144 17.77 0.03 -8.50
C LEU A 144 18.35 0.10 -7.09
N VAL A 145 17.67 0.79 -6.19
CA VAL A 145 18.00 0.84 -4.77
C VAL A 145 16.83 0.28 -3.97
N ARG A 146 17.14 -0.55 -3.00
CA ARG A 146 16.20 -1.02 -1.97
C ARG A 146 16.72 -0.65 -0.61
N THR A 147 15.88 -0.10 0.24
CA THR A 147 16.17 0.18 1.64
C THR A 147 15.30 -0.70 2.52
N ALA A 148 15.86 -1.21 3.60
CA ALA A 148 15.16 -1.96 4.63
C ALA A 148 14.98 -1.05 5.85
N ASP A 149 13.74 -0.65 6.13
CA ASP A 149 13.49 0.41 7.11
C ASP A 149 13.78 -0.04 8.55
N ALA A 150 13.52 -1.31 8.88
CA ALA A 150 13.75 -1.82 10.23
C ALA A 150 15.23 -2.15 10.54
N THR A 151 16.02 -2.53 9.53
CA THR A 151 17.42 -2.93 9.72
C THR A 151 18.41 -1.85 9.30
N GLY A 152 17.97 -0.89 8.48
CA GLY A 152 18.84 0.12 7.87
C GLY A 152 19.72 -0.42 6.73
N GLU A 153 19.55 -1.68 6.33
CA GLU A 153 20.29 -2.26 5.22
C GLU A 153 19.90 -1.65 3.87
N VAL A 154 20.89 -1.47 3.01
CA VAL A 154 20.71 -0.88 1.68
C VAL A 154 21.30 -1.79 0.61
N MET A 155 20.48 -2.15 -0.38
CA MET A 155 20.90 -2.85 -1.59
C MET A 155 20.92 -1.90 -2.77
N VAL A 156 22.00 -1.92 -3.52
CA VAL A 156 22.12 -1.25 -4.82
C VAL A 156 22.36 -2.28 -5.91
N VAL A 157 21.58 -2.18 -6.98
CA VAL A 157 21.78 -2.99 -8.20
C VAL A 157 22.11 -2.05 -9.36
N LEU A 158 23.33 -2.16 -9.86
CA LEU A 158 23.75 -1.47 -11.08
C LEU A 158 23.29 -2.30 -12.26
N ILE A 159 22.39 -1.78 -13.07
CA ILE A 159 21.83 -2.44 -14.22
C ILE A 159 22.58 -1.94 -15.46
N ILE A 160 23.27 -2.83 -16.12
CA ILE A 160 24.09 -2.52 -17.29
C ILE A 160 23.48 -3.12 -18.57
N GLY A 161 23.59 -2.40 -19.70
CA GLY A 161 22.98 -2.81 -20.97
C GLY A 161 23.76 -3.88 -21.72
N ASN A 162 25.02 -4.11 -21.36
CA ASN A 162 25.90 -5.13 -21.95
C ASN A 162 26.89 -5.64 -20.90
N ASP A 163 27.68 -6.69 -21.24
CA ASP A 163 28.64 -7.32 -20.30
C ASP A 163 29.88 -6.45 -20.00
N ILE A 164 30.05 -5.33 -20.71
CA ILE A 164 31.23 -4.48 -20.61
C ILE A 164 30.89 -3.25 -19.75
N PHE A 165 31.38 -3.23 -18.52
CA PHE A 165 31.35 -2.06 -17.67
C PHE A 165 32.79 -1.59 -17.40
N ARG A 166 33.32 -0.76 -18.31
CA ARG A 166 34.64 -0.17 -18.14
C ARG A 166 34.69 0.69 -16.87
N LYS A 167 35.83 0.69 -16.18
CA LYS A 167 36.02 1.39 -14.89
C LYS A 167 35.06 0.92 -13.77
N LYS A 168 34.50 -0.30 -13.88
CA LYS A 168 33.62 -0.89 -12.86
C LYS A 168 34.19 -0.71 -11.43
N LYS A 169 35.45 -1.13 -11.23
CA LYS A 169 36.08 -1.05 -9.91
C LYS A 169 36.13 0.37 -9.37
N ALA A 170 36.59 1.33 -10.18
CA ALA A 170 36.65 2.73 -9.77
C ALA A 170 35.25 3.29 -9.42
N PHE A 171 34.23 2.93 -10.19
CA PHE A 171 32.85 3.33 -9.94
C PHE A 171 32.31 2.76 -8.60
N THR A 172 32.50 1.45 -8.39
CA THR A 172 31.99 0.78 -7.19
C THR A 172 32.75 1.20 -5.93
N ASP A 173 34.06 1.38 -6.01
CA ASP A 173 34.89 1.85 -4.87
C ASP A 173 34.48 3.27 -4.44
N GLU A 174 34.27 4.18 -5.41
CA GLU A 174 33.84 5.55 -5.12
C GLU A 174 32.43 5.58 -4.55
N LEU A 175 31.49 4.80 -5.12
CA LEU A 175 30.12 4.69 -4.63
C LEU A 175 30.10 4.19 -3.17
N LEU A 176 30.83 3.12 -2.86
CA LEU A 176 30.91 2.53 -1.51
C LEU A 176 31.62 3.45 -0.50
N LYS A 177 32.53 4.31 -0.97
CA LYS A 177 33.16 5.33 -0.13
C LYS A 177 32.18 6.46 0.23
N LEU A 178 31.35 6.89 -0.71
CA LEU A 178 30.36 7.94 -0.49
C LEU A 178 29.16 7.44 0.33
N HIS A 179 28.80 6.17 0.15
CA HIS A 179 27.64 5.53 0.75
C HIS A 179 28.03 4.27 1.53
N PRO A 180 28.63 4.42 2.72
CA PRO A 180 29.03 3.29 3.57
C PRO A 180 27.85 2.46 4.06
N GLU A 181 26.64 3.03 4.07
CA GLU A 181 25.38 2.36 4.39
C GLU A 181 24.97 1.28 3.38
N ILE A 182 25.57 1.24 2.18
CA ILE A 182 25.32 0.17 1.22
C ILE A 182 25.87 -1.14 1.77
N THR A 183 24.99 -2.03 2.20
CA THR A 183 25.33 -3.37 2.70
C THR A 183 25.49 -4.38 1.57
N THR A 184 24.72 -4.23 0.49
CA THR A 184 24.76 -5.13 -0.66
C THR A 184 24.85 -4.34 -1.97
N LEU A 185 25.86 -4.64 -2.79
CA LEU A 185 26.05 -4.06 -4.12
C LEU A 185 26.11 -5.16 -5.17
N LEU A 186 25.24 -5.06 -6.16
CA LEU A 186 25.03 -6.05 -7.19
C LEU A 186 25.17 -5.43 -8.59
N ILE A 187 25.46 -6.26 -9.57
CA ILE A 187 25.41 -5.89 -11.00
C ILE A 187 24.52 -6.91 -11.72
N ASN A 188 23.58 -6.42 -12.51
CA ASN A 188 22.74 -7.23 -13.40
C ASN A 188 22.88 -6.75 -14.83
N VAL A 189 23.01 -7.68 -15.75
CA VAL A 189 23.02 -7.38 -17.19
C VAL A 189 21.60 -7.46 -17.71
N ASN A 190 21.12 -6.36 -18.28
CA ASN A 190 19.79 -6.30 -18.88
C ASN A 190 19.88 -5.87 -20.35
N LYS A 191 19.82 -6.84 -21.25
CA LYS A 191 19.81 -6.66 -22.73
C LYS A 191 18.39 -6.60 -23.31
N ARG A 192 17.36 -6.65 -22.45
CA ARG A 192 15.94 -6.67 -22.87
C ARG A 192 15.52 -5.33 -23.45
N HIS A 193 14.54 -5.37 -24.36
CA HIS A 193 13.92 -4.18 -24.97
C HIS A 193 12.53 -3.87 -24.41
N ASP A 194 12.12 -4.59 -23.34
CA ASP A 194 10.85 -4.36 -22.63
C ASP A 194 11.04 -3.47 -21.40
N SER A 195 9.95 -3.26 -20.64
CA SER A 195 9.93 -2.43 -19.44
C SER A 195 10.54 -3.08 -18.18
N MET A 196 10.98 -4.35 -18.27
CA MET A 196 11.56 -5.04 -17.12
C MET A 196 12.84 -4.38 -16.65
N ILE A 197 12.95 -4.15 -15.34
CA ILE A 197 14.10 -3.46 -14.74
C ILE A 197 15.32 -4.38 -14.75
N LEU A 198 15.15 -5.62 -14.32
CA LEU A 198 16.23 -6.62 -14.29
C LEU A 198 16.20 -7.48 -15.55
N GLY A 199 17.39 -7.85 -16.00
CA GLY A 199 17.57 -8.85 -17.06
C GLY A 199 17.40 -10.27 -16.52
N SER A 200 17.38 -11.24 -17.45
CA SER A 200 17.32 -12.67 -17.15
C SER A 200 18.66 -13.26 -16.66
N ASP A 201 19.75 -12.52 -16.84
CA ASP A 201 21.09 -12.98 -16.50
C ASP A 201 21.28 -13.02 -14.97
N GLU A 202 22.18 -13.87 -14.51
CA GLU A 202 22.52 -13.99 -13.10
C GLU A 202 23.02 -12.66 -12.55
N VAL A 203 22.58 -12.33 -11.33
CA VAL A 203 22.99 -11.12 -10.63
C VAL A 203 24.37 -11.33 -10.01
N LYS A 204 25.37 -10.57 -10.47
CA LYS A 204 26.77 -10.66 -10.00
C LYS A 204 26.94 -9.85 -8.71
N ARG A 205 27.48 -10.46 -7.66
CA ARG A 205 27.78 -9.80 -6.39
C ARG A 205 29.09 -9.00 -6.48
N VAL A 206 29.06 -7.79 -5.95
CA VAL A 206 30.24 -6.92 -5.75
C VAL A 206 30.55 -6.80 -4.28
N LYS A 207 29.51 -6.61 -3.43
CA LYS A 207 29.62 -6.53 -1.97
C LYS A 207 28.39 -7.21 -1.35
N GLY A 208 28.54 -7.76 -0.15
CA GLY A 208 27.45 -8.33 0.67
C GLY A 208 26.98 -9.70 0.20
N ASP A 209 25.85 -10.16 0.75
CA ASP A 209 25.35 -11.53 0.59
C ASP A 209 24.40 -11.72 -0.60
N GLY A 210 24.13 -10.67 -1.36
CA GLY A 210 23.21 -10.70 -2.50
C GLY A 210 21.76 -10.42 -2.14
N TYR A 211 21.47 -10.10 -0.90
CA TYR A 211 20.17 -9.72 -0.37
C TYR A 211 20.32 -8.69 0.76
N ILE A 212 19.21 -8.10 1.16
CA ILE A 212 19.04 -7.35 2.42
C ILE A 212 17.94 -8.01 3.24
N THR A 213 17.90 -7.70 4.52
CA THR A 213 16.89 -8.20 5.46
C THR A 213 16.05 -7.06 5.99
N ASP A 214 14.73 -7.20 5.97
CA ASP A 214 13.82 -6.29 6.67
C ASP A 214 12.94 -7.05 7.68
N ILE A 215 12.24 -6.34 8.56
CA ILE A 215 11.41 -6.94 9.61
C ILE A 215 9.98 -6.40 9.47
N ILE A 216 9.01 -7.28 9.25
CA ILE A 216 7.58 -6.96 9.19
C ILE A 216 6.85 -7.79 10.24
N LEU A 217 6.05 -7.16 11.10
CA LEU A 217 5.35 -7.81 12.21
C LEU A 217 6.25 -8.76 13.04
N GLY A 218 7.49 -8.32 13.31
CA GLY A 218 8.47 -9.09 14.07
C GLY A 218 9.14 -10.25 13.32
N LYS A 219 8.76 -10.53 12.07
CA LYS A 219 9.37 -11.56 11.23
C LYS A 219 10.44 -10.98 10.33
N LYS A 220 11.57 -11.68 10.20
CA LYS A 220 12.68 -11.31 9.31
C LYS A 220 12.43 -11.80 7.90
N PHE A 221 12.55 -10.92 6.91
CA PHE A 221 12.40 -11.25 5.50
C PHE A 221 13.67 -10.93 4.73
N ARG A 222 14.25 -11.94 4.12
CA ARG A 222 15.28 -11.79 3.13
C ARG A 222 14.65 -11.26 1.84
N ILE A 223 15.27 -10.21 1.28
CA ILE A 223 14.80 -9.50 0.09
C ILE A 223 15.90 -9.55 -0.95
N SER A 224 15.72 -10.36 -1.99
CA SER A 224 16.62 -10.43 -3.15
C SER A 224 16.35 -9.29 -4.14
N ALA A 225 17.20 -9.12 -5.14
CA ALA A 225 17.07 -8.03 -6.11
C ALA A 225 15.75 -8.07 -6.89
N ASP A 226 15.28 -9.25 -7.26
CA ASP A 226 14.08 -9.53 -8.07
C ASP A 226 12.83 -9.86 -7.24
N SER A 227 12.96 -10.12 -5.95
CA SER A 227 11.83 -10.48 -5.09
C SER A 227 10.85 -9.30 -4.93
N PHE A 228 9.56 -9.62 -4.81
CA PHE A 228 8.55 -8.64 -4.44
C PHE A 228 8.55 -8.44 -2.91
N MET A 229 8.46 -7.22 -2.49
CA MET A 229 8.17 -6.78 -1.12
C MET A 229 7.43 -5.46 -1.22
N GLN A 230 6.45 -5.23 -0.36
CA GLN A 230 5.70 -3.97 -0.32
C GLN A 230 6.65 -2.77 -0.20
N SER A 231 6.43 -1.75 -1.03
CA SER A 231 7.36 -0.62 -1.15
C SER A 231 7.12 0.51 -0.14
N ASN A 232 6.20 0.33 0.78
CA ASN A 232 5.95 1.18 1.95
C ASN A 232 5.94 0.27 3.18
N HIS A 233 7.02 0.31 3.94
CA HIS A 233 7.24 -0.59 5.07
C HIS A 233 6.19 -0.42 6.17
N GLU A 234 5.89 0.82 6.56
CA GLU A 234 4.91 1.14 7.61
C GLU A 234 3.52 0.66 7.20
N GLN A 235 3.08 0.99 5.98
CA GLN A 235 1.76 0.59 5.51
C GLN A 235 1.65 -0.92 5.23
N ALA A 236 2.75 -1.61 4.96
CA ALA A 236 2.76 -3.07 4.85
C ALA A 236 2.45 -3.73 6.20
N GLN A 237 3.03 -3.24 7.28
CA GLN A 237 2.72 -3.72 8.64
C GLN A 237 1.24 -3.48 9.00
N ILE A 238 0.73 -2.29 8.64
CA ILE A 238 -0.67 -1.93 8.85
C ILE A 238 -1.59 -2.81 8.00
N LEU A 239 -1.27 -3.02 6.72
CA LEU A 239 -2.05 -3.88 5.83
C LEU A 239 -2.19 -5.29 6.41
N TYR A 240 -1.09 -5.88 6.85
CA TYR A 240 -1.11 -7.23 7.40
C TYR A 240 -1.79 -7.31 8.77
N SER A 241 -1.53 -6.37 9.68
CA SER A 241 -2.20 -6.35 10.99
C SER A 241 -3.70 -6.11 10.88
N GLU A 242 -4.15 -5.20 9.99
CA GLU A 242 -5.58 -4.98 9.72
C GLU A 242 -6.22 -6.21 9.06
N THR A 243 -5.49 -6.91 8.19
CA THR A 243 -5.97 -8.14 7.58
C THR A 243 -6.18 -9.23 8.64
N ILE A 244 -5.22 -9.44 9.54
CA ILE A 244 -5.33 -10.39 10.66
C ILE A 244 -6.53 -10.01 11.55
N ARG A 245 -6.65 -8.74 11.92
CA ARG A 245 -7.75 -8.24 12.75
C ARG A 245 -9.12 -8.47 12.12
N LEU A 246 -9.26 -8.20 10.83
CA LEU A 246 -10.54 -8.37 10.11
C LEU A 246 -10.86 -9.84 9.81
N ALA A 247 -9.84 -10.65 9.63
CA ALA A 247 -9.99 -12.08 9.38
C ALA A 247 -10.48 -12.84 10.63
N GLU A 248 -10.25 -12.31 11.84
CA GLU A 248 -10.70 -12.94 13.11
C GLU A 248 -10.36 -14.43 13.14
N PHE A 249 -9.07 -14.75 12.99
CA PHE A 249 -8.58 -16.13 13.07
C PHE A 249 -8.71 -16.65 14.51
N ASP A 250 -9.09 -17.93 14.66
CA ASP A 250 -9.21 -18.61 15.97
C ASP A 250 -7.98 -19.42 16.36
N GLY A 251 -6.98 -19.53 15.48
CA GLY A 251 -5.72 -20.22 15.69
C GLY A 251 -5.69 -21.67 15.23
N ASN A 252 -6.80 -22.22 14.75
CA ASN A 252 -6.91 -23.63 14.33
C ASN A 252 -7.08 -23.79 12.81
N GLU A 253 -7.33 -22.70 12.10
CA GLU A 253 -7.66 -22.74 10.68
C GLU A 253 -6.56 -23.36 9.83
N VAL A 254 -6.97 -24.14 8.84
CA VAL A 254 -6.13 -24.59 7.72
C VAL A 254 -6.29 -23.59 6.59
N CYS A 255 -5.24 -22.81 6.34
CA CYS A 255 -5.25 -21.69 5.40
C CYS A 255 -4.44 -21.98 4.14
N ILE A 256 -4.87 -21.39 3.01
CA ILE A 256 -4.07 -21.29 1.78
C ILE A 256 -3.86 -19.82 1.47
N ASP A 257 -2.60 -19.40 1.36
CA ASP A 257 -2.19 -18.08 0.87
C ASP A 257 -1.77 -18.21 -0.59
N THR A 258 -2.62 -17.81 -1.49
CA THR A 258 -2.34 -17.82 -2.91
C THR A 258 -1.67 -16.51 -3.33
N TYR A 259 -0.70 -16.58 -4.25
CA TYR A 259 0.14 -15.44 -4.66
C TYR A 259 1.10 -14.98 -3.54
N CYS A 260 1.63 -15.89 -2.73
CA CYS A 260 2.34 -15.60 -1.49
C CYS A 260 3.69 -14.85 -1.66
N GLY A 261 4.22 -14.74 -2.87
CA GLY A 261 5.50 -14.08 -3.13
C GLY A 261 6.65 -14.69 -2.33
N THR A 262 7.38 -13.86 -1.59
CA THR A 262 8.47 -14.27 -0.69
C THR A 262 7.96 -14.80 0.66
N GLY A 263 6.67 -15.06 0.78
CA GLY A 263 6.02 -15.56 1.98
C GLY A 263 5.72 -14.50 3.04
N SER A 264 5.70 -13.21 2.66
CA SER A 264 5.49 -12.14 3.64
C SER A 264 4.13 -12.22 4.32
N THR A 265 3.06 -12.46 3.57
CA THR A 265 1.71 -12.67 4.11
C THR A 265 1.63 -13.99 4.87
N THR A 266 2.04 -15.11 4.22
CA THR A 266 2.02 -16.47 4.81
C THR A 266 2.68 -16.51 6.18
N LEU A 267 3.91 -16.01 6.29
CA LEU A 267 4.70 -16.09 7.52
C LEU A 267 4.25 -15.09 8.59
N SER A 268 3.71 -13.92 8.18
CA SER A 268 3.13 -12.97 9.12
C SER A 268 1.84 -13.50 9.75
N PHE A 269 1.10 -14.38 9.05
CA PHE A 269 -0.17 -14.92 9.53
C PHE A 269 0.00 -16.26 10.25
N ALA A 270 1.16 -16.91 10.13
CA ALA A 270 1.42 -18.23 10.71
C ALA A 270 1.19 -18.32 12.23
N ASP A 271 1.43 -17.21 12.97
CA ASP A 271 1.20 -17.17 14.42
C ASP A 271 -0.30 -17.15 14.80
N TYR A 272 -1.20 -16.94 13.84
CA TYR A 272 -2.63 -16.74 14.06
C TYR A 272 -3.49 -17.88 13.53
N VAL A 273 -2.89 -18.89 12.89
CA VAL A 273 -3.60 -20.00 12.25
C VAL A 273 -2.97 -21.35 12.59
N GLY A 274 -3.72 -22.44 12.48
CA GLY A 274 -3.21 -23.78 12.75
C GLY A 274 -2.18 -24.25 11.72
N LYS A 275 -2.49 -24.08 10.44
CA LYS A 275 -1.59 -24.40 9.31
C LYS A 275 -1.82 -23.45 8.16
N ILE A 276 -0.75 -23.07 7.47
CA ILE A 276 -0.86 -22.22 6.28
C ILE A 276 0.05 -22.71 5.15
N THR A 277 -0.51 -22.79 3.93
CA THR A 277 0.23 -23.15 2.72
C THR A 277 0.31 -21.97 1.78
N GLY A 278 1.51 -21.48 1.51
CA GLY A 278 1.78 -20.43 0.52
C GLY A 278 1.98 -21.01 -0.88
N VAL A 279 1.33 -20.44 -1.90
CA VAL A 279 1.47 -20.85 -3.31
C VAL A 279 2.05 -19.70 -4.11
N GLU A 280 3.16 -19.95 -4.82
CA GLU A 280 3.86 -18.93 -5.63
C GLU A 280 4.35 -19.54 -6.95
N ILE A 281 4.06 -18.84 -8.06
CA ILE A 281 4.44 -19.31 -9.40
C ILE A 281 5.93 -19.06 -9.72
N LYS A 282 6.52 -18.00 -9.14
CA LYS A 282 7.92 -17.63 -9.41
C LYS A 282 8.86 -18.43 -8.51
N GLU A 283 9.65 -19.30 -9.11
CA GLU A 283 10.59 -20.16 -8.37
C GLU A 283 11.56 -19.38 -7.47
N ALA A 284 12.04 -18.21 -7.91
CA ALA A 284 12.94 -17.38 -7.11
C ALA A 284 12.25 -16.87 -5.82
N ALA A 285 11.01 -16.40 -5.92
CA ALA A 285 10.23 -15.95 -4.77
C ALA A 285 9.87 -17.12 -3.83
N TYR A 286 9.49 -18.26 -4.38
CA TYR A 286 9.27 -19.51 -3.64
C TYR A 286 10.51 -19.93 -2.84
N ARG A 287 11.72 -19.89 -3.45
CA ARG A 287 12.98 -20.16 -2.75
C ARG A 287 13.26 -19.19 -1.61
N ASP A 288 12.97 -17.91 -1.81
CA ASP A 288 13.09 -16.90 -0.75
C ASP A 288 12.06 -17.15 0.37
N ALA A 289 10.83 -17.56 0.06
CA ALA A 289 9.80 -17.92 1.04
C ALA A 289 10.26 -19.07 1.94
N ILE A 290 10.84 -20.14 1.38
CA ILE A 290 11.42 -21.26 2.17
C ILE A 290 12.53 -20.77 3.10
N LYS A 291 13.43 -19.90 2.61
CA LYS A 291 14.51 -19.36 3.44
C LYS A 291 13.95 -18.46 4.55
N ASN A 292 12.94 -17.65 4.24
CA ASN A 292 12.27 -16.79 5.20
C ASN A 292 11.56 -17.62 6.30
N LYS A 293 10.93 -18.74 5.95
CA LYS A 293 10.40 -19.70 6.92
C LYS A 293 11.49 -20.21 7.86
N GLN A 294 12.63 -20.63 7.31
CA GLN A 294 13.77 -21.17 8.09
C GLN A 294 14.36 -20.12 9.04
N ILE A 295 14.59 -18.88 8.55
CA ILE A 295 15.11 -17.77 9.34
C ILE A 295 14.22 -17.47 10.56
N ASN A 296 12.89 -17.56 10.38
CA ASN A 296 11.91 -17.28 11.43
C ASN A 296 11.53 -18.52 12.25
N LYS A 297 12.06 -19.71 11.93
CA LYS A 297 11.78 -20.98 12.63
C LYS A 297 10.28 -21.28 12.70
N ILE A 298 9.54 -20.98 11.64
CA ILE A 298 8.09 -21.22 11.56
C ILE A 298 7.87 -22.66 11.08
N GLU A 299 7.12 -23.46 11.82
CA GLU A 299 6.91 -24.88 11.52
C GLU A 299 5.59 -25.13 10.77
N ASN A 300 4.53 -24.40 11.12
CA ASN A 300 3.17 -24.59 10.61
C ASN A 300 2.91 -23.94 9.23
N ALA A 301 3.92 -23.40 8.56
CA ALA A 301 3.82 -22.89 7.19
C ALA A 301 4.49 -23.85 6.20
N GLU A 302 3.87 -24.05 5.05
CA GLU A 302 4.42 -24.82 3.92
C GLU A 302 4.38 -23.95 2.66
N PHE A 303 5.21 -24.28 1.66
CA PHE A 303 5.22 -23.56 0.39
C PHE A 303 5.17 -24.50 -0.79
N VAL A 304 4.46 -24.11 -1.85
CA VAL A 304 4.31 -24.83 -3.11
C VAL A 304 4.67 -23.89 -4.27
N CYS A 305 5.55 -24.35 -5.16
CA CYS A 305 5.86 -23.64 -6.39
C CYS A 305 4.87 -24.05 -7.48
N GLY A 306 4.00 -23.14 -7.91
CA GLY A 306 2.98 -23.43 -8.91
C GLY A 306 2.00 -22.28 -9.16
N ASP A 307 1.19 -22.45 -10.21
CA ASP A 307 0.11 -21.51 -10.53
C ASP A 307 -1.04 -21.65 -9.52
N ALA A 308 -1.48 -20.53 -8.95
CA ALA A 308 -2.51 -20.51 -7.91
C ALA A 308 -3.85 -21.07 -8.42
N THR A 309 -4.26 -20.75 -9.65
CA THR A 309 -5.50 -21.27 -10.24
C THR A 309 -5.44 -22.79 -10.38
N GLN A 310 -4.35 -23.30 -10.97
CA GLN A 310 -4.17 -24.75 -11.15
C GLN A 310 -4.08 -25.50 -9.82
N TYR A 311 -3.40 -24.94 -8.84
CA TYR A 311 -3.32 -25.49 -7.50
C TYR A 311 -4.71 -25.62 -6.86
N MET A 312 -5.50 -24.55 -6.89
CA MET A 312 -6.87 -24.54 -6.33
C MET A 312 -7.82 -25.48 -7.09
N GLU A 313 -7.73 -25.54 -8.44
CA GLU A 313 -8.51 -26.49 -9.23
C GLU A 313 -8.19 -27.95 -8.86
N ASN A 314 -6.89 -28.29 -8.70
CA ASN A 314 -6.47 -29.62 -8.31
C ASN A 314 -6.97 -29.96 -6.90
N LEU A 315 -6.77 -29.04 -5.95
CA LEU A 315 -7.20 -29.22 -4.58
C LEU A 315 -8.72 -29.41 -4.47
N SER A 316 -9.51 -28.69 -5.30
CA SER A 316 -10.98 -28.78 -5.33
C SER A 316 -11.52 -30.14 -5.83
N ARG A 317 -10.66 -31.05 -6.27
CA ARG A 317 -10.98 -32.43 -6.67
C ARG A 317 -10.65 -33.44 -5.60
N THR A 318 -10.10 -33.01 -4.48
CA THR A 318 -9.76 -33.84 -3.32
C THR A 318 -10.72 -33.57 -2.17
N ASP A 319 -10.65 -34.38 -1.11
CA ASP A 319 -11.44 -34.20 0.12
C ASP A 319 -10.74 -33.25 1.12
N ALA A 320 -9.86 -32.37 0.64
CA ALA A 320 -9.14 -31.43 1.48
C ALA A 320 -10.11 -30.46 2.17
N LYS A 321 -9.97 -30.32 3.47
CA LYS A 321 -10.73 -29.34 4.26
C LYS A 321 -9.87 -28.10 4.43
N ILE A 322 -10.36 -26.98 3.91
CA ILE A 322 -9.72 -25.68 3.98
C ILE A 322 -10.70 -24.72 4.64
N ASP A 323 -10.25 -24.07 5.68
CA ASP A 323 -11.08 -23.13 6.45
C ASP A 323 -11.00 -21.71 5.89
N CYS A 324 -9.81 -21.31 5.40
CA CYS A 324 -9.60 -19.97 4.87
C CYS A 324 -8.72 -19.97 3.62
N VAL A 325 -9.11 -19.16 2.63
CA VAL A 325 -8.28 -18.82 1.48
C VAL A 325 -7.93 -17.33 1.52
N ILE A 326 -6.63 -17.04 1.50
CA ILE A 326 -6.07 -15.69 1.46
C ILE A 326 -5.55 -15.46 0.05
N LEU A 327 -5.85 -14.31 -0.54
CA LEU A 327 -5.36 -13.97 -1.87
C LEU A 327 -4.95 -12.51 -1.96
N ASP A 328 -3.77 -12.28 -2.58
CA ASP A 328 -3.21 -10.97 -2.91
C ASP A 328 -2.75 -10.99 -4.37
N PRO A 329 -3.69 -11.03 -5.34
CA PRO A 329 -3.36 -11.17 -6.75
C PRO A 329 -2.79 -9.87 -7.32
N THR A 330 -2.26 -9.96 -8.54
CA THR A 330 -1.85 -8.78 -9.33
C THR A 330 -3.04 -7.86 -9.64
N ARG A 331 -2.79 -6.68 -10.23
CA ARG A 331 -3.83 -5.73 -10.66
C ARG A 331 -4.92 -6.33 -11.54
N ALA A 332 -4.65 -7.45 -12.20
CA ALA A 332 -5.63 -8.16 -13.03
C ALA A 332 -6.73 -8.85 -12.21
N GLY A 333 -6.55 -8.97 -10.90
CA GLY A 333 -7.40 -9.77 -10.02
C GLY A 333 -7.17 -11.26 -10.18
N THR A 334 -8.13 -12.08 -9.73
CA THR A 334 -8.07 -13.53 -9.88
C THR A 334 -8.90 -14.03 -11.06
N THR A 335 -8.84 -15.34 -11.34
CA THR A 335 -9.53 -15.93 -12.47
C THR A 335 -10.89 -16.52 -12.06
N GLU A 336 -11.83 -16.59 -13.01
CA GLU A 336 -13.13 -17.24 -12.79
C GLU A 336 -12.97 -18.72 -12.38
N LYS A 337 -11.97 -19.42 -12.92
CA LYS A 337 -11.65 -20.81 -12.55
C LYS A 337 -11.22 -20.92 -11.09
N PHE A 338 -10.37 -19.99 -10.63
CA PHE A 338 -9.96 -19.90 -9.23
C PHE A 338 -11.19 -19.71 -8.31
N ILE A 339 -12.08 -18.76 -8.66
CA ILE A 339 -13.28 -18.47 -7.88
C ILE A 339 -14.22 -19.69 -7.83
N LYS A 340 -14.41 -20.41 -8.95
CA LYS A 340 -15.17 -21.66 -9.01
C LYS A 340 -14.54 -22.77 -8.15
N ALA A 341 -13.20 -22.86 -8.13
CA ALA A 341 -12.49 -23.81 -7.26
C ALA A 341 -12.70 -23.48 -5.78
N CYS A 342 -12.66 -22.20 -5.39
CA CYS A 342 -13.04 -21.77 -4.04
C CYS A 342 -14.49 -22.14 -3.71
N GLY A 343 -15.42 -21.97 -4.67
CA GLY A 343 -16.83 -22.36 -4.50
C GLY A 343 -17.02 -23.84 -4.19
N LYS A 344 -16.21 -24.72 -4.82
CA LYS A 344 -16.21 -26.19 -4.60
C LYS A 344 -15.55 -26.59 -3.28
N LEU A 345 -14.40 -26.02 -2.96
CA LEU A 345 -13.71 -26.26 -1.68
C LEU A 345 -14.52 -25.73 -0.50
N ALA A 346 -15.34 -24.72 -0.75
CA ALA A 346 -16.26 -24.11 0.20
C ALA A 346 -15.59 -23.69 1.53
N PRO A 347 -14.39 -23.03 1.54
CA PRO A 347 -13.84 -22.49 2.77
C PRO A 347 -14.84 -21.58 3.46
N SER A 348 -14.87 -21.59 4.80
CA SER A 348 -15.77 -20.75 5.58
C SER A 348 -15.46 -19.26 5.39
N LYS A 349 -14.21 -18.94 5.06
CA LYS A 349 -13.67 -17.59 4.99
C LYS A 349 -12.78 -17.39 3.75
N ILE A 350 -12.89 -16.23 3.11
CA ILE A 350 -11.95 -15.78 2.09
C ILE A 350 -11.47 -14.39 2.48
N VAL A 351 -10.16 -14.19 2.50
CA VAL A 351 -9.52 -12.90 2.77
C VAL A 351 -8.89 -12.40 1.48
N TYR A 352 -9.43 -11.33 0.91
CA TYR A 352 -8.97 -10.74 -0.33
C TYR A 352 -8.25 -9.41 -0.06
N ILE A 353 -6.96 -9.34 -0.34
CA ILE A 353 -6.16 -8.12 -0.39
C ILE A 353 -6.06 -7.72 -1.86
N SER A 354 -6.38 -6.48 -2.21
CA SER A 354 -6.42 -6.04 -3.60
C SER A 354 -5.82 -4.65 -3.80
N CYS A 355 -4.91 -4.53 -4.74
CA CYS A 355 -4.35 -3.25 -5.17
C CYS A 355 -5.18 -2.52 -6.25
N CYS A 356 -6.31 -3.10 -6.68
CA CYS A 356 -7.16 -2.55 -7.75
C CYS A 356 -8.65 -2.75 -7.40
N PRO A 357 -9.33 -1.71 -6.91
CA PRO A 357 -10.74 -1.82 -6.50
C PRO A 357 -11.70 -2.21 -7.63
N GLU A 358 -11.38 -1.90 -8.89
CA GLU A 358 -12.19 -2.24 -10.06
C GLU A 358 -12.22 -3.75 -10.32
N THR A 359 -11.04 -4.39 -10.31
CA THR A 359 -10.96 -5.86 -10.47
C THR A 359 -11.49 -6.58 -9.24
N LEU A 360 -11.30 -6.01 -8.04
CA LEU A 360 -11.90 -6.52 -6.82
C LEU A 360 -13.43 -6.54 -6.92
N ALA A 361 -14.07 -5.45 -7.36
CA ALA A 361 -15.53 -5.39 -7.54
C ALA A 361 -16.03 -6.42 -8.55
N ARG A 362 -15.27 -6.66 -9.64
CA ARG A 362 -15.56 -7.72 -10.60
C ARG A 362 -15.52 -9.11 -9.94
N ASP A 363 -14.47 -9.39 -9.21
CA ASP A 363 -14.24 -10.70 -8.59
C ASP A 363 -15.24 -10.96 -7.46
N LEU A 364 -15.61 -9.94 -6.67
CA LEU A 364 -16.66 -10.04 -5.65
C LEU A 364 -18.00 -10.46 -6.25
N LYS A 365 -18.37 -9.94 -7.42
CA LYS A 365 -19.59 -10.36 -8.12
C LYS A 365 -19.60 -11.86 -8.38
N ASP A 366 -18.46 -12.44 -8.73
CA ASP A 366 -18.35 -13.86 -9.02
C ASP A 366 -18.26 -14.71 -7.75
N PHE A 367 -17.63 -14.21 -6.68
CA PHE A 367 -17.69 -14.86 -5.36
C PHE A 367 -19.11 -14.91 -4.79
N VAL A 368 -19.90 -13.85 -4.97
CA VAL A 368 -21.33 -13.86 -4.57
C VAL A 368 -22.11 -14.98 -5.30
N LYS A 369 -21.85 -15.23 -6.60
CA LYS A 369 -22.44 -16.36 -7.32
C LYS A 369 -22.03 -17.74 -6.76
N GLN A 370 -20.87 -17.80 -6.08
CA GLN A 370 -20.43 -19.00 -5.39
C GLN A 370 -20.95 -19.11 -3.95
N GLY A 371 -21.86 -18.24 -3.54
CA GLY A 371 -22.50 -18.24 -2.22
C GLY A 371 -21.64 -17.60 -1.12
N TYR A 372 -20.77 -16.66 -1.47
CA TYR A 372 -20.03 -15.86 -0.50
C TYR A 372 -20.66 -14.48 -0.34
N GLU A 373 -20.60 -13.97 0.88
CA GLU A 373 -21.03 -12.61 1.23
C GLU A 373 -19.82 -11.82 1.72
N ALA A 374 -19.56 -10.69 1.10
CA ALA A 374 -18.57 -9.74 1.61
C ALA A 374 -19.18 -8.95 2.78
N LYS A 375 -18.55 -8.98 3.94
CA LYS A 375 -19.07 -8.29 5.13
C LYS A 375 -18.58 -6.87 5.23
N ILE A 376 -17.28 -6.68 5.04
CA ILE A 376 -16.61 -5.41 5.29
C ILE A 376 -15.45 -5.25 4.32
N ALA A 377 -15.21 -4.01 3.89
CA ALA A 377 -14.03 -3.63 3.13
C ALA A 377 -13.26 -2.52 3.87
N ARG A 378 -11.94 -2.68 3.95
CA ARG A 378 -11.01 -1.72 4.56
C ARG A 378 -10.01 -1.23 3.54
N PRO A 379 -10.12 0.02 3.04
CA PRO A 379 -9.07 0.61 2.23
C PRO A 379 -7.84 0.96 3.09
N VAL A 380 -6.63 0.77 2.54
CA VAL A 380 -5.35 1.14 3.16
C VAL A 380 -4.55 1.97 2.16
N ASP A 381 -4.08 3.13 2.57
CA ASP A 381 -3.30 4.01 1.71
C ASP A 381 -1.82 3.60 1.66
N MET A 382 -1.56 2.49 0.97
CA MET A 382 -0.21 1.95 0.74
C MET A 382 0.69 2.91 -0.06
N PHE A 383 0.09 3.68 -0.99
CA PHE A 383 0.82 4.51 -1.95
C PHE A 383 0.32 5.95 -1.94
N PRO A 384 0.59 6.73 -0.87
CA PRO A 384 0.27 8.15 -0.83
C PRO A 384 0.63 8.89 -2.13
N TRP A 385 -0.19 9.86 -2.52
CA TRP A 385 -0.06 10.72 -3.71
C TRP A 385 -0.32 10.06 -5.06
N THR A 386 -0.41 8.73 -5.12
CA THR A 386 -0.80 7.99 -6.33
C THR A 386 -2.29 7.64 -6.28
N ASP A 387 -2.87 7.21 -7.38
CA ASP A 387 -4.25 6.72 -7.46
C ASP A 387 -4.44 5.30 -6.90
N SER A 388 -3.36 4.61 -6.58
CA SER A 388 -3.38 3.25 -6.05
C SER A 388 -3.87 3.22 -4.59
N VAL A 389 -4.70 2.24 -4.28
CA VAL A 389 -5.19 1.97 -2.92
C VAL A 389 -5.29 0.46 -2.72
N GLU A 390 -4.75 -0.03 -1.60
CA GLU A 390 -4.98 -1.42 -1.19
C GLU A 390 -6.33 -1.52 -0.51
N THR A 391 -7.02 -2.63 -0.71
CA THR A 391 -8.33 -2.86 -0.10
C THR A 391 -8.43 -4.28 0.42
N ILE A 392 -8.68 -4.42 1.72
CA ILE A 392 -8.91 -5.70 2.38
C ILE A 392 -10.41 -5.97 2.36
N VAL A 393 -10.82 -7.15 1.91
CA VAL A 393 -12.21 -7.62 2.01
C VAL A 393 -12.22 -9.00 2.63
N VAL A 394 -13.08 -9.20 3.62
CA VAL A 394 -13.35 -10.51 4.19
C VAL A 394 -14.71 -10.98 3.71
N LEU A 395 -14.73 -12.17 3.10
CA LEU A 395 -15.95 -12.84 2.67
C LEU A 395 -16.16 -14.08 3.55
N SER A 396 -17.43 -14.31 3.90
CA SER A 396 -17.87 -15.53 4.58
C SER A 396 -18.75 -16.36 3.66
N LYS A 397 -18.68 -17.67 3.80
CA LYS A 397 -19.65 -18.54 3.13
C LYS A 397 -21.03 -18.28 3.70
N GLY A 398 -21.98 -17.89 2.85
CA GLY A 398 -23.37 -17.72 3.26
C GLY A 398 -23.93 -19.05 3.80
N ILE A 399 -24.74 -18.98 4.84
CA ILE A 399 -25.51 -20.15 5.30
C ILE A 399 -26.53 -20.45 4.21
N ASP A 400 -26.57 -21.69 3.73
CA ASP A 400 -27.58 -22.12 2.75
C ASP A 400 -28.99 -21.89 3.33
N MET A 401 -29.66 -20.86 2.84
CA MET A 401 -30.98 -20.46 3.31
C MET A 401 -32.10 -21.46 2.93
N SER A 402 -31.77 -22.56 2.24
CA SER A 402 -32.70 -23.65 1.95
C SER A 402 -32.97 -24.56 3.15
N ALA A 403 -32.11 -24.49 4.19
CA ALA A 403 -32.33 -25.20 5.45
C ALA A 403 -32.66 -24.20 6.57
N GLY A 404 -33.90 -23.78 6.66
CA GLY A 404 -34.54 -23.14 7.82
C GLY A 404 -33.79 -21.93 8.41
N LYS A 405 -34.46 -20.78 8.50
CA LYS A 405 -33.97 -19.55 9.10
C LYS A 405 -33.39 -19.78 10.49
N VAL A 406 -32.08 -19.84 10.62
CA VAL A 406 -31.40 -19.71 11.91
C VAL A 406 -31.07 -18.24 12.12
N ARG A 407 -31.81 -17.57 12.96
CA ARG A 407 -31.54 -16.22 13.44
C ARG A 407 -30.43 -16.34 14.48
N VAL A 408 -29.19 -15.99 14.11
CA VAL A 408 -28.10 -15.87 15.10
C VAL A 408 -28.16 -14.44 15.64
N GLU A 409 -28.65 -14.28 16.84
CA GLU A 409 -28.53 -13.02 17.59
C GLU A 409 -27.12 -12.95 18.19
N PHE A 410 -26.30 -12.04 17.70
CA PHE A 410 -25.04 -11.68 18.36
C PHE A 410 -25.35 -10.69 19.46
N SER A 411 -25.18 -11.09 20.70
CA SER A 411 -25.16 -10.16 21.83
C SER A 411 -23.83 -9.41 21.81
N VAL A 412 -23.89 -8.15 21.39
CA VAL A 412 -22.75 -7.22 21.47
C VAL A 412 -22.75 -6.63 22.89
N GLU A 413 -22.40 -7.44 23.87
CA GLU A 413 -22.11 -6.94 25.21
C GLU A 413 -20.59 -6.74 25.31
N ASN A 414 -20.19 -5.48 25.54
CA ASN A 414 -18.84 -4.99 25.81
C ASN A 414 -17.92 -4.58 24.63
N MET A 415 -18.46 -4.05 23.57
CA MET A 415 -17.69 -3.11 22.76
C MET A 415 -18.34 -1.73 22.84
N ASP A 416 -17.58 -0.74 23.29
CA ASP A 416 -18.00 0.66 23.33
C ASP A 416 -18.06 1.21 21.89
N LEU A 417 -19.07 0.77 21.14
CA LEU A 417 -19.41 1.14 19.75
C LEU A 417 -20.11 2.50 19.66
N SER A 418 -20.09 3.31 20.73
CA SER A 418 -20.70 4.64 20.71
C SER A 418 -20.01 5.65 19.81
N ALA A 419 -18.92 5.27 19.13
CA ALA A 419 -18.17 6.13 18.18
C ALA A 419 -18.41 5.83 16.69
N ALA A 420 -19.14 4.76 16.33
CA ALA A 420 -19.41 4.40 14.96
C ALA A 420 -20.89 4.63 14.59
N HIS A 421 -21.15 5.64 13.77
CA HIS A 421 -22.39 5.86 13.01
C HIS A 421 -23.73 5.91 13.79
N GLY A 422 -23.84 6.80 14.72
CA GLY A 422 -25.15 7.20 15.26
C GLY A 422 -25.19 8.70 15.41
N ASN A 423 -26.21 9.35 14.86
CA ASN A 423 -26.61 10.75 15.04
C ASN A 423 -25.98 11.45 16.26
N VAL A 424 -24.74 11.93 16.11
CA VAL A 424 -24.12 12.77 17.14
C VAL A 424 -24.94 14.05 17.22
N SER A 425 -25.58 14.29 18.36
CA SER A 425 -26.40 15.47 18.55
C SER A 425 -25.53 16.74 18.46
N TYR A 426 -26.11 17.83 17.98
CA TYR A 426 -25.43 19.13 17.94
C TYR A 426 -24.91 19.55 19.32
N ASP A 427 -25.54 19.12 20.39
CA ASP A 427 -25.12 19.45 21.77
C ASP A 427 -23.83 18.74 22.16
N LYS A 428 -23.62 17.49 21.77
CA LYS A 428 -22.31 16.81 21.91
C LYS A 428 -21.19 17.50 21.14
N ILE A 429 -21.49 18.02 19.95
CA ILE A 429 -20.51 18.78 19.15
C ILE A 429 -20.18 20.10 19.85
N LYS A 430 -21.18 20.85 20.34
CA LYS A 430 -20.99 22.10 21.11
C LYS A 430 -20.16 21.87 22.37
N GLU A 431 -20.47 20.83 23.13
CA GLU A 431 -19.73 20.45 24.34
C GLU A 431 -18.26 20.13 24.01
N ARG A 432 -18.02 19.36 22.97
CA ARG A 432 -16.66 19.02 22.53
C ARG A 432 -15.87 20.25 22.11
N VAL A 433 -16.46 21.16 21.31
CA VAL A 433 -15.85 22.42 20.90
C VAL A 433 -15.51 23.26 22.14
N LYS A 434 -16.46 23.43 23.07
CA LYS A 434 -16.25 24.19 24.29
C LYS A 434 -15.14 23.60 25.16
N LYS A 435 -15.12 22.27 25.34
CA LYS A 435 -14.10 21.58 26.14
C LYS A 435 -12.70 21.67 25.55
N LYS A 436 -12.57 21.66 24.18
CA LYS A 436 -11.27 21.64 23.50
C LYS A 436 -10.70 23.02 23.20
N SER A 437 -11.55 24.00 22.85
CA SER A 437 -11.13 25.29 22.35
C SER A 437 -11.63 26.48 23.18
N GLY A 438 -12.48 26.24 24.20
CA GLY A 438 -13.13 27.31 24.98
C GLY A 438 -14.21 28.08 24.20
N LEU A 439 -14.43 27.79 22.93
CA LEU A 439 -15.36 28.55 22.08
C LEU A 439 -16.80 28.06 22.25
N ASN A 440 -17.74 29.02 22.30
CA ASN A 440 -19.16 28.72 22.20
C ASN A 440 -19.61 28.77 20.74
N VAL A 441 -20.20 27.67 20.27
CA VAL A 441 -20.72 27.55 18.88
C VAL A 441 -22.23 27.27 18.92
N SER A 442 -22.95 27.83 17.93
CA SER A 442 -24.40 27.62 17.79
C SER A 442 -24.67 26.41 16.85
N SER A 443 -25.90 25.89 16.90
CA SER A 443 -26.35 24.89 15.95
C SER A 443 -26.25 25.39 14.50
N LEU A 444 -26.47 26.69 14.26
CA LEU A 444 -26.30 27.32 12.97
C LEU A 444 -24.85 27.29 12.49
N ASN A 445 -23.87 27.55 13.36
CA ASN A 445 -22.46 27.45 13.01
C ASN A 445 -22.09 26.01 12.61
N ILE A 446 -22.60 25.00 13.33
CA ILE A 446 -22.36 23.58 13.01
C ILE A 446 -22.98 23.22 11.66
N ALA A 447 -24.22 23.67 11.38
CA ALA A 447 -24.89 23.44 10.11
C ALA A 447 -24.15 24.12 8.93
N GLN A 448 -23.67 25.35 9.11
CA GLN A 448 -22.87 26.05 8.10
C GLN A 448 -21.56 25.31 7.77
N VAL A 449 -20.86 24.79 8.80
CA VAL A 449 -19.64 24.02 8.60
C VAL A 449 -19.95 22.68 7.95
N LYS A 450 -20.96 21.94 8.41
CA LYS A 450 -21.38 20.69 7.78
C LYS A 450 -21.71 20.89 6.30
N ARG A 451 -22.48 21.91 5.96
CA ARG A 451 -22.83 22.23 4.56
C ARG A 451 -21.61 22.60 3.72
N LYS A 452 -20.73 23.46 4.27
CA LYS A 452 -19.50 23.88 3.59
C LYS A 452 -18.58 22.68 3.25
N TYR A 453 -18.55 21.68 4.11
CA TYR A 453 -17.69 20.49 3.97
C TYR A 453 -18.46 19.25 3.50
N GLY A 454 -19.67 19.41 2.97
CA GLY A 454 -20.44 18.33 2.35
C GLY A 454 -20.83 17.19 3.30
N ILE A 455 -20.88 17.44 4.61
CA ILE A 455 -21.32 16.44 5.60
C ILE A 455 -22.85 16.36 5.54
N ILE A 456 -23.41 15.19 5.23
CA ILE A 456 -24.82 14.98 5.00
C ILE A 456 -25.63 15.38 6.25
N GLU A 457 -26.60 16.29 6.07
CA GLU A 457 -27.67 16.60 7.02
C GLU A 457 -28.94 15.85 6.58
N ARG A 458 -29.73 15.39 7.55
CA ARG A 458 -31.10 14.98 7.25
C ARG A 458 -31.86 16.19 6.70
N GLU A 459 -32.66 16.01 5.64
CA GLU A 459 -33.54 17.04 5.12
C GLU A 459 -34.44 17.55 6.24
N ASN A 460 -34.26 18.82 6.61
CA ASN A 460 -35.11 19.49 7.55
C ASN A 460 -36.32 20.04 6.79
N TYR A 461 -37.50 19.52 7.05
CA TYR A 461 -38.77 19.96 6.45
C TYR A 461 -39.21 21.38 6.86
N ASN A 462 -38.50 22.05 7.77
CA ASN A 462 -38.77 23.41 8.19
C ASN A 462 -37.77 24.40 7.57
N LEU A 463 -38.00 24.81 6.34
CA LEU A 463 -37.28 25.92 5.72
C LEU A 463 -37.84 27.27 6.25
N PRO A 464 -36.98 28.24 6.62
CA PRO A 464 -37.46 29.58 7.02
C PRO A 464 -38.10 30.29 5.82
N LYS A 465 -39.25 30.92 6.05
CA LYS A 465 -40.13 31.53 5.04
C LYS A 465 -39.64 32.89 4.46
N SER A 466 -38.41 33.35 4.72
CA SER A 466 -37.89 34.60 4.10
C SER A 466 -36.37 34.69 4.05
N ASP A 467 -35.84 35.03 2.88
CA ASP A 467 -34.41 35.27 2.58
C ASP A 467 -33.89 36.68 2.96
N LYS A 468 -34.56 37.40 3.82
CA LYS A 468 -34.33 38.85 4.00
C LYS A 468 -33.38 39.27 5.13
N TYR A 469 -32.80 38.38 5.90
CA TYR A 469 -31.80 38.73 6.90
C TYR A 469 -30.52 37.91 6.70
N GLY A 470 -29.40 38.57 6.46
CA GLY A 470 -28.09 37.97 6.33
C GLY A 470 -27.75 37.12 7.60
N GLN A 471 -27.65 35.83 7.45
CA GLN A 471 -27.28 34.94 8.57
C GLN A 471 -25.82 35.20 9.00
N PRO A 472 -25.51 35.31 10.28
CA PRO A 472 -24.15 35.53 10.75
C PRO A 472 -23.24 34.38 10.29
N LYS A 473 -22.15 34.69 9.58
CA LYS A 473 -21.18 33.71 9.08
C LYS A 473 -20.36 33.15 10.22
N CYS A 474 -20.06 31.86 10.16
CA CYS A 474 -19.14 31.20 11.09
C CYS A 474 -17.73 31.79 10.95
N THR A 475 -17.12 32.22 12.08
CA THR A 475 -15.76 32.74 12.05
C THR A 475 -14.74 31.62 11.76
N PRO A 476 -13.57 31.90 11.13
CA PRO A 476 -12.56 30.90 10.83
C PRO A 476 -12.11 30.08 12.04
N GLN A 477 -12.00 30.71 13.22
CA GLN A 477 -11.64 30.01 14.46
C GLN A 477 -12.73 29.03 14.92
N LYS A 478 -14.01 29.41 14.86
CA LYS A 478 -15.13 28.52 15.17
C LYS A 478 -15.28 27.43 14.14
N GLU A 479 -15.07 27.75 12.86
CA GLU A 479 -15.11 26.77 11.77
C GLU A 479 -14.08 25.65 11.99
N LYS A 480 -12.83 26.02 12.28
CA LYS A 480 -11.76 25.05 12.58
C LYS A 480 -12.11 24.18 13.80
N ALA A 481 -12.60 24.78 14.88
CA ALA A 481 -12.95 24.06 16.10
C ALA A 481 -14.14 23.10 15.90
N ILE A 482 -15.14 23.50 15.09
CA ILE A 482 -16.27 22.64 14.70
C ILE A 482 -15.80 21.50 13.81
N LEU A 483 -14.96 21.78 12.82
CA LEU A 483 -14.40 20.78 11.92
C LEU A 483 -13.62 19.72 12.70
N ASP A 484 -12.79 20.13 13.64
CA ASP A 484 -12.06 19.25 14.54
C ASP A 484 -13.01 18.36 15.40
N ALA A 485 -14.14 18.92 15.84
CA ALA A 485 -15.14 18.18 16.61
C ALA A 485 -15.92 17.19 15.73
N LEU A 486 -16.27 17.55 14.50
CA LEU A 486 -16.93 16.68 13.52
C LEU A 486 -16.05 15.48 13.14
N ILE A 487 -14.78 15.73 12.86
CA ILE A 487 -13.77 14.68 12.58
C ILE A 487 -13.61 13.76 13.81
N TYR A 488 -13.59 14.32 15.01
CA TYR A 488 -13.54 13.52 16.27
C TYR A 488 -14.70 12.54 16.40
N PHE A 489 -15.88 12.92 15.96
CA PHE A 489 -17.07 12.08 15.97
C PHE A 489 -17.23 11.22 14.71
N GLY A 490 -16.19 11.09 13.86
CA GLY A 490 -16.22 10.29 12.64
C GLY A 490 -17.03 10.88 11.50
N MET A 491 -17.46 12.15 11.62
CA MET A 491 -18.14 12.86 10.53
C MET A 491 -17.11 13.51 9.61
N ASN A 492 -16.74 12.81 8.53
CA ASN A 492 -15.74 13.29 7.59
C ASN A 492 -16.32 14.34 6.65
N PRO A 493 -15.65 15.52 6.49
CA PRO A 493 -16.07 16.54 5.56
C PRO A 493 -16.06 16.01 4.13
N GLN A 494 -17.11 16.26 3.37
CA GLN A 494 -17.12 16.10 1.93
C GLN A 494 -16.75 17.46 1.35
N VAL A 495 -15.55 17.60 0.84
CA VAL A 495 -15.17 18.79 0.09
C VAL A 495 -15.71 18.66 -1.32
N GLY A 496 -16.61 19.57 -1.72
CA GLY A 496 -17.11 19.72 -3.08
C GLY A 496 -16.03 20.24 -4.04
#